data_dfcfb1013d1a8551e2954bc117f5f5f7
#
_entry.id   dfcfb1013d1a8551e2954bc117f5f5f7
#
_cell.length_a   1.000
_cell.length_b   1.000
_cell.length_c   1.000
_cell.angle_alpha   90.00
_cell.angle_beta   90.00
_cell.angle_gamma   90.00
#
_symmetry.space_group_name_H-M   'P 1'
#
loop_
_entity.id
_entity.type
_entity.pdbx_description
1 polymer ?
#
loop_
_entity_poly.entity_id
_entity_poly.type
_entity_poly.pdbx_seq_one_letter_code
_entity_poly.pdbx_strand_id
1 'polypeptide(L)'
;MNQGVRADFLPDPFPEFGHCFHKLLSPKSQPDVLYQQNHCGVFPSDSAGGSWTDITGDLPSRFGFVLGLHSQDPDTIYVLPEEEALGDQVGGAKRYVTDAKMRVFRSRNAGRDWEPLTKGLPQEHAYINVLREGMATNDRDPCGIYFGTATGQLFYSRDDGDTWELMLDNLPPILLWKRGWPCDPRYWFRYSGTF
;
A
#
# COMPACT_ATOMS: atom_id res chain seq x y z
N MET A 1 20.71 15.58 -2.96
CA MET A 1 20.84 14.98 -4.33
C MET A 1 20.05 13.68 -4.32
N ASN A 2 19.13 13.49 -5.25
CA ASN A 2 18.38 12.23 -5.35
C ASN A 2 19.34 11.08 -5.62
N GLN A 3 19.25 10.01 -4.84
CA GLN A 3 20.05 8.79 -4.99
C GLN A 3 19.15 7.56 -5.10
N GLY A 4 18.54 7.39 -6.27
CA GLY A 4 17.88 6.15 -6.66
C GLY A 4 16.35 6.17 -6.73
N VAL A 5 15.66 7.22 -6.29
CA VAL A 5 14.19 7.31 -6.43
C VAL A 5 13.83 7.76 -7.86
N ARG A 6 12.96 7.00 -8.50
CA ARG A 6 12.51 7.29 -9.87
C ARG A 6 11.24 8.14 -9.91
N ALA A 7 11.15 8.95 -10.96
CA ALA A 7 9.97 9.73 -11.32
C ALA A 7 9.82 9.72 -12.85
N ASP A 8 9.47 8.56 -13.41
CA ASP A 8 9.43 8.29 -14.86
C ASP A 8 8.44 9.17 -15.63
N PHE A 9 7.55 9.86 -14.94
CA PHE A 9 6.62 10.85 -15.49
C PHE A 9 7.24 12.25 -15.67
N LEU A 10 8.50 12.46 -15.28
CA LEU A 10 9.24 13.68 -15.47
C LEU A 10 10.31 13.52 -16.56
N PRO A 11 10.75 14.62 -17.19
CA PRO A 11 11.80 14.58 -18.23
C PRO A 11 13.13 13.97 -17.75
N ASP A 12 13.49 14.21 -16.49
CA ASP A 12 14.60 13.57 -15.80
C ASP A 12 14.03 12.43 -14.94
N PRO A 13 14.42 11.16 -15.14
CA PRO A 13 13.91 10.04 -14.35
C PRO A 13 14.41 10.01 -12.90
N PHE A 14 15.45 10.79 -12.56
CA PHE A 14 16.00 10.91 -11.20
C PHE A 14 16.09 12.35 -10.73
N PRO A 15 14.98 13.11 -10.75
CA PRO A 15 15.00 14.53 -10.44
C PRO A 15 15.25 14.74 -8.94
N GLU A 16 15.77 15.92 -8.58
CA GLU A 16 15.92 16.33 -7.18
C GLU A 16 14.55 16.60 -6.52
N PHE A 17 13.58 17.09 -7.29
CA PHE A 17 12.26 17.49 -6.85
C PHE A 17 11.16 16.94 -7.76
N GLY A 18 9.93 16.94 -7.28
CA GLY A 18 8.75 16.55 -8.07
C GLY A 18 8.32 15.08 -7.90
N HIS A 19 8.90 14.36 -6.95
CA HIS A 19 8.48 13.01 -6.61
C HIS A 19 7.06 13.01 -6.03
N CYS A 20 6.27 12.01 -6.40
CA CYS A 20 4.94 11.77 -5.85
C CYS A 20 4.99 10.62 -4.85
N PHE A 21 5.32 10.91 -3.60
CA PHE A 21 5.30 9.92 -2.53
C PHE A 21 3.87 9.57 -2.14
N HIS A 22 3.57 8.28 -2.09
CA HIS A 22 2.27 7.78 -1.67
C HIS A 22 2.27 7.34 -0.21
N LYS A 23 3.28 6.57 0.20
CA LYS A 23 3.43 6.07 1.56
C LYS A 23 4.91 5.94 1.91
N LEU A 24 5.25 6.30 3.14
CA LEU A 24 6.59 6.14 3.72
C LEU A 24 6.43 5.55 5.12
N LEU A 25 7.12 4.45 5.39
CA LEU A 25 7.11 3.77 6.69
C LEU A 25 8.52 3.38 7.12
N SER A 26 8.72 3.26 8.43
CA SER A 26 9.95 2.74 9.05
C SER A 26 9.59 1.63 10.04
N PRO A 27 10.29 0.48 10.04
CA PRO A 27 10.16 -0.53 11.08
C PRO A 27 10.58 0.04 12.44
N LYS A 28 9.80 -0.22 13.48
CA LYS A 28 10.11 0.30 14.83
C LYS A 28 11.44 -0.19 15.38
N SER A 29 11.85 -1.41 15.00
CA SER A 29 13.12 -2.03 15.41
C SER A 29 14.33 -1.49 14.67
N GLN A 30 14.13 -0.84 13.50
CA GLN A 30 15.18 -0.36 12.62
C GLN A 30 14.81 1.03 12.07
N PRO A 31 14.92 2.10 12.89
CA PRO A 31 14.42 3.43 12.52
C PRO A 31 15.15 4.07 11.34
N ASP A 32 16.36 3.64 11.03
CA ASP A 32 17.14 4.11 9.87
C ASP A 32 16.76 3.40 8.57
N VAL A 33 16.02 2.29 8.65
CA VAL A 33 15.43 1.63 7.48
C VAL A 33 14.11 2.28 7.14
N LEU A 34 13.97 2.67 5.89
CA LEU A 34 12.75 3.27 5.35
C LEU A 34 12.25 2.46 4.17
N TYR A 35 10.95 2.36 4.03
CA TYR A 35 10.28 1.81 2.85
C TYR A 35 9.31 2.85 2.30
N GLN A 36 9.36 3.08 1.01
CA GLN A 36 8.38 3.95 0.36
C GLN A 36 7.72 3.27 -0.84
N GLN A 37 6.45 3.59 -1.05
CA GLN A 37 5.71 3.38 -2.30
C GLN A 37 5.50 4.73 -2.96
N ASN A 38 5.77 4.82 -4.27
CA ASN A 38 5.49 6.00 -5.08
C ASN A 38 4.85 5.60 -6.43
N HIS A 39 4.75 6.54 -7.38
CA HIS A 39 4.27 6.27 -8.75
C HIS A 39 5.09 5.22 -9.49
N CYS A 40 6.39 5.14 -9.22
CA CYS A 40 7.35 4.40 -10.04
C CYS A 40 7.87 3.14 -9.38
N GLY A 41 7.33 2.76 -8.22
CA GLY A 41 7.71 1.50 -7.58
C GLY A 41 7.80 1.56 -6.05
N VAL A 42 8.42 0.52 -5.51
CA VAL A 42 8.72 0.34 -4.08
C VAL A 42 10.21 0.52 -3.87
N PHE A 43 10.58 1.39 -2.93
CA PHE A 43 11.97 1.76 -2.70
C PHE A 43 12.31 1.70 -1.20
N PRO A 44 13.14 0.77 -0.73
CA PRO A 44 13.77 0.85 0.58
C PRO A 44 14.98 1.77 0.58
N SER A 45 15.30 2.26 1.78
CA SER A 45 16.57 2.87 2.15
C SER A 45 17.05 2.26 3.46
N ASP A 46 18.32 1.91 3.55
CA ASP A 46 19.02 1.47 4.76
C ASP A 46 19.90 2.58 5.38
N SER A 47 19.83 3.76 4.83
CA SER A 47 20.66 4.92 5.13
C SER A 47 19.86 6.16 5.54
N ALA A 48 18.71 5.96 6.21
CA ALA A 48 17.79 7.02 6.63
C ALA A 48 17.40 7.99 5.48
N GLY A 49 17.22 7.44 4.26
CA GLY A 49 16.86 8.20 3.07
C GLY A 49 18.05 8.74 2.27
N GLY A 50 19.28 8.38 2.64
CA GLY A 50 20.48 8.81 1.91
C GLY A 50 20.60 8.19 0.53
N SER A 51 20.15 6.94 0.36
CA SER A 51 20.06 6.25 -0.93
C SER A 51 18.87 5.30 -0.95
N TRP A 52 18.39 4.97 -2.14
CA TRP A 52 17.20 4.17 -2.36
C TRP A 52 17.45 3.10 -3.42
N THR A 53 16.90 1.92 -3.21
CA THR A 53 17.00 0.80 -4.14
C THR A 53 15.62 0.42 -4.67
N ASP A 54 15.48 0.19 -5.97
CA ASP A 54 14.22 -0.28 -6.56
C ASP A 54 14.04 -1.78 -6.27
N ILE A 55 13.00 -2.13 -5.53
CA ILE A 55 12.63 -3.51 -5.20
C ILE A 55 11.29 -3.92 -5.81
N THR A 56 10.78 -3.17 -6.77
CA THR A 56 9.49 -3.46 -7.41
C THR A 56 9.47 -4.85 -8.06
N GLY A 57 10.59 -5.27 -8.64
CA GLY A 57 10.77 -6.63 -9.17
C GLY A 57 9.62 -7.09 -10.07
N ASP A 58 9.07 -8.27 -9.78
CA ASP A 58 8.02 -8.93 -10.55
C ASP A 58 6.59 -8.54 -10.12
N LEU A 59 6.42 -7.45 -9.37
CA LEU A 59 5.09 -6.94 -9.09
C LEU A 59 4.34 -6.61 -10.39
N PRO A 60 3.04 -6.87 -10.48
CA PRO A 60 2.27 -6.71 -11.73
C PRO A 60 2.11 -5.25 -12.17
N SER A 61 2.36 -4.30 -11.28
CA SER A 61 2.44 -2.87 -11.55
C SER A 61 3.46 -2.21 -10.65
N ARG A 62 4.11 -1.18 -11.14
CA ARG A 62 4.98 -0.30 -10.35
C ARG A 62 4.18 0.67 -9.49
N PHE A 63 2.96 0.97 -9.93
CA PHE A 63 2.08 1.89 -9.25
C PHE A 63 1.32 1.22 -8.10
N GLY A 64 1.20 1.92 -6.98
CA GLY A 64 0.39 1.53 -5.84
C GLY A 64 0.33 2.67 -4.81
N PHE A 65 -0.64 2.63 -3.93
CA PHE A 65 -0.78 3.64 -2.88
C PHE A 65 -0.35 3.15 -1.51
N VAL A 66 -0.62 1.90 -1.20
CA VAL A 66 -0.47 1.38 0.16
C VAL A 66 0.84 0.64 0.36
N LEU A 67 1.35 0.78 1.56
CA LEU A 67 2.48 0.03 2.08
C LEU A 67 2.15 -0.36 3.52
N GLY A 68 2.36 -1.62 3.88
CA GLY A 68 2.28 -2.14 5.23
C GLY A 68 3.61 -2.73 5.67
N LEU A 69 3.93 -2.64 6.96
CA LEU A 69 5.08 -3.31 7.55
C LEU A 69 4.60 -4.30 8.61
N HIS A 70 5.20 -5.48 8.62
CA HIS A 70 5.00 -6.44 9.70
C HIS A 70 5.56 -5.88 11.00
N SER A 71 4.85 -6.06 12.10
CA SER A 71 5.21 -5.40 13.36
C SER A 71 6.41 -6.02 14.07
N GLN A 72 6.66 -7.31 13.85
CA GLN A 72 7.72 -8.08 14.51
C GLN A 72 8.88 -8.43 13.56
N ASP A 73 8.66 -8.39 12.26
CA ASP A 73 9.66 -8.71 11.24
C ASP A 73 9.88 -7.52 10.30
N PRO A 74 11.00 -6.79 10.42
CA PRO A 74 11.27 -5.59 9.64
C PRO A 74 11.47 -5.86 8.15
N ASP A 75 11.76 -7.10 7.76
CA ASP A 75 11.96 -7.50 6.37
C ASP A 75 10.65 -7.95 5.69
N THR A 76 9.58 -8.10 6.48
CA THR A 76 8.26 -8.44 5.93
C THR A 76 7.44 -7.18 5.64
N ILE A 77 7.15 -6.97 4.36
CA ILE A 77 6.43 -5.81 3.83
C ILE A 77 5.26 -6.24 2.95
N TYR A 78 4.24 -5.38 2.88
CA TYR A 78 3.00 -5.61 2.13
C TYR A 78 2.73 -4.44 1.20
N VAL A 79 2.34 -4.73 -0.04
CA VAL A 79 1.91 -3.74 -1.03
C VAL A 79 0.67 -4.24 -1.77
N LEU A 80 -0.06 -3.32 -2.38
CA LEU A 80 -1.20 -3.64 -3.23
C LEU A 80 -1.05 -2.84 -4.53
N PRO A 81 -0.46 -3.45 -5.58
CA PRO A 81 -0.29 -2.81 -6.88
C PRO A 81 -1.62 -2.53 -7.56
N GLU A 82 -1.69 -1.38 -8.21
CA GLU A 82 -2.87 -0.91 -8.94
C GLU A 82 -2.51 -0.57 -10.38
N GLU A 83 -3.50 -0.63 -11.29
CA GLU A 83 -3.33 -0.10 -12.64
C GLU A 83 -3.14 1.41 -12.58
N GLU A 84 -2.10 1.90 -13.24
CA GLU A 84 -2.05 3.27 -13.64
C GLU A 84 -2.64 3.37 -15.05
N ALA A 85 -3.97 3.34 -15.14
CA ALA A 85 -4.61 3.65 -16.40
C ALA A 85 -4.32 5.12 -16.70
N LEU A 86 -3.37 5.37 -17.57
CA LEU A 86 -3.19 6.64 -18.28
C LEU A 86 -4.45 6.82 -19.12
N GLY A 87 -5.53 7.25 -18.47
CA GLY A 87 -6.78 7.56 -19.14
C GLY A 87 -6.51 8.67 -20.11
N ASP A 88 -7.01 8.50 -21.33
CA ASP A 88 -7.17 9.55 -22.29
C ASP A 88 -7.65 10.82 -21.59
N GLN A 89 -7.25 11.93 -22.08
CA GLN A 89 -7.31 13.29 -21.53
C GLN A 89 -8.69 13.79 -21.02
N VAL A 90 -9.68 12.91 -20.85
CA VAL A 90 -11.02 13.23 -20.41
C VAL A 90 -11.38 12.36 -19.19
N GLY A 91 -11.19 12.92 -17.99
CA GLY A 91 -11.89 12.41 -16.81
C GLY A 91 -11.08 11.69 -15.74
N GLY A 92 -9.76 11.83 -15.69
CA GLY A 92 -8.93 11.31 -14.60
C GLY A 92 -8.49 9.87 -14.77
N ALA A 93 -7.32 9.53 -14.22
CA ALA A 93 -6.79 8.17 -14.26
C ALA A 93 -7.74 7.21 -13.55
N LYS A 94 -8.25 6.23 -14.28
CA LYS A 94 -8.99 5.11 -13.66
C LYS A 94 -7.97 4.24 -12.94
N ARG A 95 -8.05 4.17 -11.62
CA ARG A 95 -7.16 3.39 -10.77
C ARG A 95 -7.95 2.28 -10.11
N TYR A 96 -7.49 1.07 -10.29
CA TYR A 96 -8.04 -0.13 -9.66
C TYR A 96 -6.95 -1.18 -9.57
N VAL A 97 -7.17 -2.21 -8.76
CA VAL A 97 -6.21 -3.30 -8.60
C VAL A 97 -5.93 -4.01 -9.93
N THR A 98 -4.70 -4.42 -10.14
CA THR A 98 -4.24 -5.00 -11.41
C THR A 98 -5.10 -6.18 -11.87
N ASP A 99 -5.42 -6.26 -13.16
CA ASP A 99 -6.29 -7.27 -13.79
C ASP A 99 -7.71 -7.35 -13.19
N ALA A 100 -8.17 -6.33 -12.45
CA ALA A 100 -9.39 -6.37 -11.64
C ALA A 100 -9.45 -7.61 -10.72
N LYS A 101 -8.28 -8.02 -10.17
CA LYS A 101 -8.10 -9.10 -9.19
C LYS A 101 -7.44 -8.53 -7.94
N MET A 102 -8.12 -8.61 -6.81
CA MET A 102 -7.55 -8.11 -5.58
C MET A 102 -6.47 -9.04 -5.05
N ARG A 103 -5.24 -8.53 -4.98
CA ARG A 103 -4.06 -9.25 -4.50
C ARG A 103 -3.24 -8.31 -3.62
N VAL A 104 -3.04 -8.71 -2.38
CA VAL A 104 -1.98 -8.12 -1.56
C VAL A 104 -0.70 -8.88 -1.87
N PHE A 105 0.39 -8.20 -2.09
CA PHE A 105 1.70 -8.83 -2.27
C PHE A 105 2.50 -8.68 -1.00
N ARG A 106 3.09 -9.79 -0.55
CA ARG A 106 3.98 -9.84 0.61
C ARG A 106 5.39 -10.17 0.15
N SER A 107 6.38 -9.49 0.70
CA SER A 107 7.76 -9.93 0.72
C SER A 107 8.15 -10.25 2.15
N ARG A 108 8.88 -11.34 2.38
CA ARG A 108 9.47 -11.72 3.67
C ARG A 108 11.00 -11.52 3.71
N ASN A 109 11.55 -10.84 2.72
CA ASN A 109 12.98 -10.66 2.55
C ASN A 109 13.36 -9.28 1.99
N ALA A 110 12.70 -8.25 2.53
CA ALA A 110 12.92 -6.85 2.19
C ALA A 110 12.75 -6.54 0.69
N GLY A 111 11.79 -7.22 0.02
CA GLY A 111 11.42 -6.97 -1.36
C GLY A 111 12.24 -7.72 -2.42
N ARG A 112 13.05 -8.72 -2.04
CA ARG A 112 13.79 -9.55 -3.01
C ARG A 112 12.85 -10.46 -3.81
N ASP A 113 11.83 -10.99 -3.14
CA ASP A 113 10.78 -11.82 -3.75
C ASP A 113 9.41 -11.34 -3.28
N TRP A 114 8.40 -11.49 -4.15
CA TRP A 114 7.02 -11.12 -3.88
C TRP A 114 6.09 -12.30 -4.07
N GLU A 115 5.22 -12.56 -3.10
CA GLU A 115 4.18 -13.58 -3.17
C GLU A 115 2.78 -12.94 -3.18
N PRO A 116 1.89 -13.34 -4.11
CA PRO A 116 0.51 -12.86 -4.13
C PRO A 116 -0.34 -13.56 -3.08
N LEU A 117 -0.99 -12.79 -2.22
CA LEU A 117 -1.95 -13.24 -1.22
C LEU A 117 -3.36 -12.99 -1.76
N THR A 118 -4.09 -14.07 -2.06
CA THR A 118 -5.38 -13.98 -2.77
C THR A 118 -6.53 -14.66 -2.06
N LYS A 119 -6.23 -15.56 -1.12
CA LYS A 119 -7.24 -16.44 -0.49
C LYS A 119 -8.24 -15.65 0.33
N GLY A 120 -9.49 -15.58 -0.15
CA GLY A 120 -10.57 -14.79 0.47
C GLY A 120 -10.76 -13.40 -0.10
N LEU A 121 -9.89 -12.98 -1.04
CA LEU A 121 -10.03 -11.72 -1.78
C LEU A 121 -10.76 -11.92 -3.12
N PRO A 122 -11.53 -10.94 -3.62
CA PRO A 122 -12.21 -11.01 -4.92
C PRO A 122 -11.20 -11.18 -6.06
N GLN A 123 -11.37 -12.23 -6.89
CA GLN A 123 -10.47 -12.55 -8.00
C GLN A 123 -11.09 -12.25 -9.38
N GLU A 124 -12.28 -11.67 -9.40
CA GLU A 124 -12.97 -11.26 -10.62
C GLU A 124 -13.69 -9.94 -10.38
N HIS A 125 -13.70 -9.07 -11.38
CA HIS A 125 -14.44 -7.80 -11.39
C HIS A 125 -14.14 -6.87 -10.19
N ALA A 126 -12.95 -6.96 -9.63
CA ALA A 126 -12.51 -6.11 -8.53
C ALA A 126 -12.01 -4.74 -9.06
N TYR A 127 -12.91 -3.93 -9.62
CA TYR A 127 -12.62 -2.56 -10.07
C TYR A 127 -12.60 -1.59 -8.88
N ILE A 128 -11.76 -1.87 -7.92
CA ILE A 128 -11.63 -1.19 -6.64
C ILE A 128 -10.18 -0.76 -6.42
N ASN A 129 -10.00 0.29 -5.61
CA ASN A 129 -8.68 0.77 -5.20
C ASN A 129 -8.60 0.94 -3.68
N VAL A 130 -7.36 0.97 -3.18
CA VAL A 130 -7.02 1.18 -1.77
C VAL A 130 -6.11 2.39 -1.68
N LEU A 131 -6.57 3.45 -1.02
CA LEU A 131 -5.83 4.71 -0.95
C LEU A 131 -4.72 4.67 0.11
N ARG A 132 -3.81 5.64 0.06
CA ARG A 132 -2.54 5.75 0.82
C ARG A 132 -2.59 5.27 2.27
N GLU A 133 -3.59 5.75 3.01
CA GLU A 133 -3.76 5.42 4.43
C GLU A 133 -4.78 4.30 4.64
N GLY A 134 -5.22 3.65 3.57
CA GLY A 134 -6.24 2.59 3.60
C GLY A 134 -5.76 1.26 4.17
N MET A 135 -4.45 1.06 4.37
CA MET A 135 -3.89 -0.18 4.95
C MET A 135 -3.17 0.09 6.28
N ALA A 136 -3.32 -0.84 7.23
CA ALA A 136 -2.58 -0.85 8.48
C ALA A 136 -2.35 -2.29 8.97
N THR A 137 -1.31 -2.45 9.80
CA THR A 137 -0.96 -3.69 10.50
C THR A 137 -1.09 -3.51 12.01
N ASN A 138 -1.28 -4.59 12.77
CA ASN A 138 -1.28 -4.56 14.24
C ASN A 138 0.04 -5.11 14.82
N ASP A 139 0.20 -5.12 16.16
CA ASP A 139 1.41 -5.60 16.86
C ASP A 139 1.27 -7.04 17.36
N ARG A 140 0.38 -7.83 16.78
CA ARG A 140 0.20 -9.23 17.16
C ARG A 140 1.14 -10.13 16.36
N ASP A 141 1.30 -11.34 16.87
CA ASP A 141 1.94 -12.45 16.19
C ASP A 141 0.94 -13.64 16.22
N PRO A 142 0.45 -14.12 15.08
CA PRO A 142 0.65 -13.59 13.71
C PRO A 142 0.14 -12.16 13.53
N CYS A 143 0.75 -11.44 12.59
CA CYS A 143 0.41 -10.04 12.32
C CYS A 143 -0.99 -9.93 11.70
N GLY A 144 -1.84 -9.11 12.30
CA GLY A 144 -3.11 -8.74 11.71
C GLY A 144 -2.94 -7.61 10.70
N ILE A 145 -3.55 -7.76 9.53
CA ILE A 145 -3.51 -6.78 8.45
C ILE A 145 -4.93 -6.37 8.13
N TYR A 146 -5.14 -5.09 7.90
CA TYR A 146 -6.45 -4.50 7.61
C TYR A 146 -6.32 -3.55 6.45
N PHE A 147 -7.26 -3.59 5.51
CA PHE A 147 -7.34 -2.54 4.50
C PHE A 147 -8.79 -2.21 4.14
N GLY A 148 -9.02 -0.94 3.89
CA GLY A 148 -10.30 -0.41 3.45
C GLY A 148 -10.23 0.12 2.03
N THR A 149 -11.27 -0.12 1.25
CA THR A 149 -11.36 0.28 -0.15
C THR A 149 -12.07 1.61 -0.34
N ALA A 150 -11.80 2.30 -1.44
CA ALA A 150 -12.54 3.51 -1.81
C ALA A 150 -14.00 3.24 -2.18
N THR A 151 -14.39 1.98 -2.34
CA THR A 151 -15.77 1.53 -2.58
C THR A 151 -16.48 1.01 -1.33
N GLY A 152 -15.85 1.14 -0.15
CA GLY A 152 -16.50 0.92 1.14
C GLY A 152 -16.44 -0.51 1.67
N GLN A 153 -15.52 -1.35 1.19
CA GLN A 153 -15.25 -2.66 1.77
C GLN A 153 -14.09 -2.56 2.76
N LEU A 154 -14.18 -3.30 3.87
CA LEU A 154 -13.11 -3.48 4.85
C LEU A 154 -12.73 -4.95 4.90
N PHE A 155 -11.51 -5.26 4.51
CA PHE A 155 -10.92 -6.59 4.58
C PHE A 155 -9.91 -6.68 5.73
N TYR A 156 -9.76 -7.88 6.29
CA TYR A 156 -8.74 -8.16 7.30
C TYR A 156 -8.17 -9.57 7.15
N SER A 157 -6.96 -9.73 7.65
CA SER A 157 -6.26 -10.99 7.85
C SER A 157 -5.79 -11.08 9.29
N ARG A 158 -5.72 -12.31 9.85
CA ARG A 158 -5.21 -12.58 11.20
C ARG A 158 -3.95 -13.44 11.19
N ASP A 159 -3.46 -13.80 10.02
CA ASP A 159 -2.45 -14.82 9.76
C ASP A 159 -1.40 -14.32 8.75
N ASP A 160 -0.83 -13.15 9.00
CA ASP A 160 0.19 -12.52 8.16
C ASP A 160 -0.23 -12.30 6.70
N GLY A 161 -1.54 -12.33 6.41
CA GLY A 161 -2.07 -12.18 5.06
C GLY A 161 -2.36 -13.49 4.33
N ASP A 162 -2.13 -14.65 4.94
CA ASP A 162 -2.34 -15.97 4.31
C ASP A 162 -3.81 -16.20 3.96
N THR A 163 -4.75 -15.68 4.77
CA THR A 163 -6.18 -15.67 4.49
C THR A 163 -6.83 -14.33 4.80
N TRP A 164 -7.85 -13.98 4.03
CA TRP A 164 -8.58 -12.72 4.14
C TRP A 164 -10.06 -12.95 4.33
N GLU A 165 -10.68 -12.08 5.12
CA GLU A 165 -12.11 -12.03 5.33
C GLU A 165 -12.65 -10.63 5.07
N LEU A 166 -13.83 -10.54 4.46
CA LEU A 166 -14.58 -9.30 4.38
C LEU A 166 -15.24 -9.02 5.73
N MET A 167 -14.77 -8.01 6.43
CA MET A 167 -15.29 -7.64 7.75
C MET A 167 -16.58 -6.82 7.64
N LEU A 168 -16.58 -5.83 6.77
CA LEU A 168 -17.70 -4.90 6.55
C LEU A 168 -17.81 -4.57 5.06
N ASP A 169 -19.02 -4.33 4.59
CA ASP A 169 -19.34 -3.90 3.25
C ASP A 169 -20.31 -2.71 3.29
N ASN A 170 -20.45 -2.03 2.16
CA ASN A 170 -21.36 -0.91 2.00
C ASN A 170 -21.10 0.29 2.96
N LEU A 171 -19.84 0.48 3.32
CA LEU A 171 -19.40 1.67 4.06
C LEU A 171 -19.20 2.86 3.11
N PRO A 172 -19.14 4.10 3.62
CA PRO A 172 -18.57 5.20 2.86
C PRO A 172 -17.15 4.88 2.40
N PRO A 173 -16.60 5.56 1.37
CA PRO A 173 -15.22 5.38 0.94
C PRO A 173 -14.24 5.41 2.12
N ILE A 174 -13.42 4.38 2.26
CA ILE A 174 -12.44 4.28 3.35
C ILE A 174 -11.13 4.89 2.85
N LEU A 175 -10.84 6.09 3.31
CA LEU A 175 -9.66 6.85 2.89
C LEU A 175 -8.49 6.69 3.86
N LEU A 176 -8.78 6.27 5.10
CA LEU A 176 -7.82 6.18 6.19
C LEU A 176 -8.21 5.06 7.14
N TRP A 177 -7.23 4.21 7.47
CA TRP A 177 -7.30 3.25 8.56
C TRP A 177 -6.17 3.52 9.55
N LYS A 178 -6.48 3.96 10.77
CA LYS A 178 -5.49 4.16 11.85
C LYS A 178 -5.74 3.21 13.01
N ARG A 179 -4.67 2.57 13.44
CA ARG A 179 -4.63 1.79 14.67
C ARG A 179 -4.65 2.70 15.90
N GLY A 180 -5.34 2.28 16.98
CA GLY A 180 -5.15 2.87 18.31
C GLY A 180 -6.23 3.83 18.79
N TRP A 181 -7.43 3.79 18.24
CA TRP A 181 -8.57 4.43 18.88
C TRP A 181 -9.27 3.45 19.82
N PRO A 182 -9.73 3.88 21.02
CA PRO A 182 -10.56 3.05 21.87
C PRO A 182 -11.79 2.55 21.11
N CYS A 183 -12.30 1.38 21.46
CA CYS A 183 -13.41 0.66 20.80
C CYS A 183 -14.74 1.42 20.81
N ASP A 184 -14.76 2.69 20.44
CA ASP A 184 -15.95 3.49 20.26
C ASP A 184 -16.27 3.57 18.76
N PRO A 185 -17.34 2.92 18.28
CA PRO A 185 -17.74 2.94 16.88
C PRO A 185 -17.95 4.34 16.31
N ARG A 186 -18.18 5.34 17.15
CA ARG A 186 -18.40 6.74 16.75
C ARG A 186 -17.15 7.41 16.19
N TYR A 187 -15.96 6.84 16.36
CA TYR A 187 -14.69 7.39 15.92
C TYR A 187 -14.05 6.66 14.76
N TRP A 188 -14.71 5.64 14.21
CA TRP A 188 -14.15 4.81 13.12
C TRP A 188 -14.15 5.53 11.77
N PHE A 189 -14.93 6.63 11.67
CA PHE A 189 -15.07 7.37 10.42
C PHE A 189 -14.85 8.87 10.68
N ARG A 190 -13.66 9.39 10.37
CA ARG A 190 -13.51 10.83 10.15
C ARG A 190 -13.73 11.11 8.67
N TYR A 191 -14.87 11.70 8.40
CA TYR A 191 -15.16 12.35 7.13
C TYR A 191 -14.36 13.67 7.10
N SER A 192 -13.33 13.78 6.23
CA SER A 192 -12.74 15.06 5.87
C SER A 192 -13.48 15.61 4.67
N GLY A 193 -14.75 15.94 4.85
CA GLY A 193 -15.52 16.70 3.89
C GLY A 193 -15.43 18.17 4.25
N THR A 194 -14.59 18.91 3.58
CA THR A 194 -14.79 20.34 3.35
C THR A 194 -15.31 20.48 1.94
N PHE A 195 -16.56 20.92 1.84
CA PHE A 195 -17.16 21.43 0.61
C PHE A 195 -16.49 22.74 0.20
#